data_dc57c592d651b5119d31b00716d1e532
#
_entry.id   dc57c592d651b5119d31b00716d1e532
#
_cell.length_a   1.000
_cell.length_b   1.000
_cell.length_c   1.000
_cell.angle_alpha   90.00
_cell.angle_beta   90.00
_cell.angle_gamma   90.00
#
_symmetry.space_group_name_H-M   'P 1'
#
loop_
_entity.id
_entity.type
_entity.pdbx_description
1 polymer ?
#
loop_
_entity_poly.entity_id
_entity_poly.type
_entity_poly.pdbx_seq_one_letter_code
_entity_poly.pdbx_strand_id
1 'polypeptide(L)'
;DVYKRQGYGQRGSYPTIEHTLQAIVEMFPVLSRVRMNRQWGGIVDTTPDACPIIAKTPVKNLFFNCGWGTGGFKATPGSGNVFAASLAKGEMHPLAKAFSIERFHNGALIDEHGAAGVAH
;
A
#
# COMPACT_ATOMS: atom_id res chain seq x y z
N ASP A 1 6.36 -13.40 -27.63
CA ASP A 1 7.31 -13.57 -26.61
C ASP A 1 6.68 -13.66 -25.23
N VAL A 2 6.95 -14.70 -24.59
CA VAL A 2 6.24 -15.39 -23.55
C VAL A 2 6.17 -14.52 -22.30
N TYR A 3 5.04 -13.89 -22.06
CA TYR A 3 4.64 -13.51 -20.70
C TYR A 3 4.45 -14.81 -19.91
N LYS A 4 5.54 -15.32 -19.36
CA LYS A 4 5.44 -16.31 -18.28
C LYS A 4 4.58 -15.66 -17.21
N ARG A 5 3.37 -16.15 -17.03
CA ARG A 5 2.57 -15.85 -15.85
C ARG A 5 3.42 -16.28 -14.66
N GLN A 6 4.13 -15.35 -14.09
CA GLN A 6 4.81 -15.58 -12.81
C GLN A 6 3.69 -15.82 -11.81
N GLY A 7 3.53 -17.06 -11.40
CA GLY A 7 2.62 -17.38 -10.32
C GLY A 7 3.14 -16.70 -9.06
N TYR A 8 2.40 -15.74 -8.52
CA TYR A 8 2.74 -15.11 -7.27
C TYR A 8 2.62 -16.14 -6.14
N GLY A 9 3.76 -16.46 -5.52
CA GLY A 9 3.79 -17.39 -4.40
C GLY A 9 3.11 -16.80 -3.18
N GLN A 10 2.14 -17.51 -2.62
CA GLN A 10 1.46 -17.08 -1.39
C GLN A 10 2.17 -17.51 -0.11
N ARG A 11 3.33 -18.15 -0.23
CA ARG A 11 4.04 -18.76 0.91
C ARG A 11 5.04 -17.83 1.60
N GLY A 12 5.42 -16.71 0.99
CA GLY A 12 6.54 -15.89 1.45
C GLY A 12 7.90 -16.58 1.19
N SER A 13 8.99 -15.98 1.65
CA SER A 13 10.34 -16.50 1.47
C SER A 13 11.01 -16.84 2.81
N TYR A 14 11.87 -17.88 2.82
CA TYR A 14 12.64 -18.24 4.00
C TYR A 14 13.56 -17.12 4.50
N PRO A 15 14.33 -16.42 3.66
CA PRO A 15 15.19 -15.35 4.14
C PRO A 15 14.41 -14.23 4.84
N THR A 16 13.26 -13.84 4.29
CA THR A 16 12.42 -12.80 4.90
C THR A 16 11.93 -13.21 6.28
N ILE A 17 11.49 -14.47 6.45
CA ILE A 17 11.00 -14.91 7.75
C ILE A 17 12.14 -15.06 8.76
N GLU A 18 13.30 -15.55 8.34
CA GLU A 18 14.47 -15.69 9.20
C GLU A 18 14.87 -14.33 9.79
N HIS A 19 15.05 -13.31 8.96
CA HIS A 19 15.37 -11.97 9.41
C HIS A 19 14.28 -11.37 10.31
N THR A 20 13.01 -11.59 9.96
CA THR A 20 11.89 -11.08 10.76
C THR A 20 11.85 -11.73 12.13
N LEU A 21 12.03 -13.05 12.21
CA LEU A 21 12.05 -13.79 13.48
C LEU A 21 13.25 -13.40 14.33
N GLN A 22 14.43 -13.22 13.73
CA GLN A 22 15.61 -12.76 14.43
C GLN A 22 15.35 -11.39 15.07
N ALA A 23 14.87 -10.42 14.32
CA ALA A 23 14.54 -9.08 14.83
C ALA A 23 13.49 -9.13 15.94
N ILE A 24 12.45 -9.97 15.79
CA ILE A 24 11.40 -10.12 16.80
C ILE A 24 11.98 -10.71 18.10
N VAL A 25 12.84 -11.71 18.02
CA VAL A 25 13.45 -12.35 19.21
C VAL A 25 14.44 -11.40 19.88
N GLU A 26 15.18 -10.59 19.12
CA GLU A 26 16.06 -9.55 19.67
C GLU A 26 15.27 -8.49 20.45
N MET A 27 14.12 -8.05 19.91
CA MET A 27 13.26 -7.06 20.55
C MET A 27 12.46 -7.64 21.73
N PHE A 28 12.03 -8.89 21.60
CA PHE A 28 11.16 -9.58 22.56
C PHE A 28 11.67 -11.00 22.85
N PRO A 29 12.70 -11.17 23.69
CA PRO A 29 13.33 -12.47 23.94
C PRO A 29 12.36 -13.56 24.42
N VAL A 30 11.25 -13.20 25.06
CA VAL A 30 10.20 -14.14 25.51
C VAL A 30 9.60 -14.91 24.34
N LEU A 31 9.62 -14.34 23.13
CA LEU A 31 9.06 -14.97 21.93
C LEU A 31 9.96 -16.06 21.34
N SER A 32 11.20 -16.24 21.83
CA SER A 32 12.07 -17.35 21.41
C SER A 32 11.50 -18.74 21.70
N ARG A 33 10.52 -18.83 22.58
CA ARG A 33 9.86 -20.10 22.97
C ARG A 33 8.55 -20.36 22.24
N VAL A 34 8.06 -19.42 21.43
CA VAL A 34 6.82 -19.62 20.68
C VAL A 34 7.10 -20.35 19.37
N ARG A 35 6.10 -21.07 18.87
CA ARG A 35 6.18 -21.75 17.58
C ARG A 35 5.52 -20.88 16.52
N MET A 36 6.20 -20.71 15.40
CA MET A 36 5.59 -20.10 14.24
C MET A 36 4.47 -21.02 13.73
N ASN A 37 3.26 -20.48 13.68
CA ASN A 37 2.09 -21.24 13.23
C ASN A 37 1.95 -21.18 11.70
N ARG A 38 2.10 -20.01 11.10
CA ARG A 38 1.86 -19.82 9.67
C ARG A 38 2.64 -18.60 9.13
N GLN A 39 3.02 -18.73 7.86
CA GLN A 39 3.56 -17.65 7.03
C GLN A 39 2.76 -17.57 5.74
N TRP A 40 2.55 -16.38 5.23
CA TRP A 40 2.00 -16.15 3.91
C TRP A 40 2.57 -14.88 3.30
N GLY A 41 2.50 -14.77 1.98
CA GLY A 41 2.81 -13.57 1.23
C GLY A 41 1.56 -13.02 0.56
N GLY A 42 1.60 -11.76 0.18
CA GLY A 42 0.54 -11.08 -0.55
C GLY A 42 1.12 -10.22 -1.68
N ILE A 43 0.23 -9.76 -2.55
CA ILE A 43 0.56 -8.80 -3.60
C ILE A 43 0.34 -7.41 -3.02
N VAL A 44 1.30 -6.53 -3.25
CA VAL A 44 1.24 -5.12 -2.83
C VAL A 44 1.07 -4.28 -4.10
N ASP A 45 0.05 -3.43 -4.12
CA ASP A 45 -0.15 -2.43 -5.15
C ASP A 45 0.69 -1.18 -4.86
N THR A 46 1.56 -0.81 -5.76
CA THR A 46 2.40 0.38 -5.61
C THR A 46 2.22 1.32 -6.77
N THR A 47 2.29 2.61 -6.48
CA THR A 47 2.35 3.69 -7.47
C THR A 47 3.79 4.13 -7.67
N PRO A 48 4.12 4.83 -8.78
CA PRO A 48 5.49 5.30 -9.04
C PRO A 48 6.08 6.20 -7.95
N ASP A 49 5.24 6.96 -7.24
CA ASP A 49 5.64 7.84 -6.14
C ASP A 49 5.36 7.27 -4.75
N ALA A 50 5.04 5.97 -4.68
CA ALA A 50 4.69 5.26 -3.45
C ALA A 50 3.52 5.88 -2.64
N CYS A 51 2.77 6.81 -3.24
CA CYS A 51 1.62 7.48 -2.63
C CYS A 51 0.30 7.00 -3.22
N PRO A 52 -0.78 6.89 -2.43
CA PRO A 52 -2.06 6.38 -2.90
C PRO A 52 -2.70 7.27 -3.96
N ILE A 53 -3.71 6.74 -4.63
CA ILE A 53 -4.59 7.48 -5.52
C ILE A 53 -5.94 7.60 -4.84
N ILE A 54 -6.40 8.82 -4.60
CA ILE A 54 -7.75 9.13 -4.13
C ILE A 54 -8.32 10.15 -5.10
N ALA A 55 -9.06 9.71 -6.11
CA ALA A 55 -9.43 10.57 -7.21
C ALA A 55 -10.76 10.20 -7.87
N LYS A 56 -11.38 11.18 -8.50
CA LYS A 56 -12.34 10.94 -9.58
C LYS A 56 -11.59 10.54 -10.85
N THR A 57 -12.21 9.69 -11.66
CA THR A 57 -11.68 9.37 -12.98
C THR A 57 -12.44 10.16 -14.06
N PRO A 58 -11.92 10.21 -15.30
CA PRO A 58 -12.66 10.76 -16.43
C PRO A 58 -13.96 9.99 -16.75
N VAL A 59 -14.07 8.74 -16.27
CA VAL A 59 -15.27 7.93 -16.47
C VAL A 59 -16.32 8.30 -15.43
N LYS A 60 -17.52 8.61 -15.89
CA LYS A 60 -18.64 8.99 -15.03
C LYS A 60 -18.91 7.90 -13.98
N ASN A 61 -19.03 8.32 -12.72
CA ASN A 61 -19.29 7.47 -11.56
C ASN A 61 -18.19 6.43 -11.22
N LEU A 62 -16.99 6.58 -11.80
CA LEU A 62 -15.83 5.76 -11.42
C LEU A 62 -14.87 6.60 -10.59
N PHE A 63 -14.51 6.08 -9.42
CA PHE A 63 -13.60 6.72 -8.46
C PHE A 63 -12.52 5.75 -8.05
N PHE A 64 -11.35 6.24 -7.72
CA PHE A 64 -10.24 5.44 -7.21
C PHE A 64 -9.92 5.77 -5.75
N ASN A 65 -9.71 4.73 -4.97
CA ASN A 65 -9.06 4.77 -3.65
C ASN A 65 -8.17 3.52 -3.57
N CYS A 66 -6.97 3.60 -4.11
CA CYS A 66 -6.07 2.46 -4.30
C CYS A 66 -4.59 2.89 -4.28
N GLY A 67 -3.67 1.94 -4.52
CA GLY A 67 -2.22 2.23 -4.54
C GLY A 67 -1.63 2.51 -3.16
N TRP A 68 -2.20 1.92 -2.10
CA TRP A 68 -1.81 2.17 -0.72
C TRP A 68 -0.54 1.44 -0.30
N GLY A 69 -0.01 0.58 -1.13
CA GLY A 69 1.16 -0.20 -0.81
C GLY A 69 0.98 -1.01 0.48
N THR A 70 2.02 -1.07 1.30
CA THR A 70 1.97 -1.74 2.61
C THR A 70 1.23 -0.94 3.69
N GLY A 71 0.88 0.31 3.42
CA GLY A 71 0.22 1.22 4.35
C GLY A 71 -1.30 1.12 4.41
N GLY A 72 -1.92 0.35 3.51
CA GLY A 72 -3.37 0.36 3.30
C GLY A 72 -4.20 -0.01 4.53
N PHE A 73 -3.78 -1.02 5.27
CA PHE A 73 -4.51 -1.47 6.46
C PHE A 73 -4.63 -0.35 7.51
N LYS A 74 -3.52 0.25 7.89
CA LYS A 74 -3.51 1.34 8.90
C LYS A 74 -4.22 2.61 8.41
N ALA A 75 -4.20 2.87 7.10
CA ALA A 75 -4.83 4.04 6.50
C ALA A 75 -6.35 3.88 6.28
N THR A 76 -6.89 2.68 6.37
CA THR A 76 -8.29 2.38 6.05
C THR A 76 -9.30 3.33 6.71
N PRO A 77 -9.26 3.62 8.02
CA PRO A 77 -10.26 4.51 8.63
C PRO A 77 -10.19 5.93 8.09
N GLY A 78 -8.98 6.49 7.97
CA GLY A 78 -8.75 7.85 7.49
C GLY A 78 -9.10 7.99 6.00
N SER A 79 -8.59 7.10 5.18
CA SER A 79 -8.85 7.12 3.73
C SER A 79 -10.33 6.88 3.41
N GLY A 80 -10.97 5.97 4.12
CA GLY A 80 -12.38 5.69 3.97
C GLY A 80 -13.25 6.90 4.30
N ASN A 81 -12.95 7.61 5.40
CA ASN A 81 -13.65 8.84 5.78
C ASN A 81 -13.48 9.95 4.73
N VAL A 82 -12.24 10.21 4.32
CA VAL A 82 -11.91 11.23 3.29
C VAL A 82 -12.59 10.90 1.95
N PHE A 83 -12.55 9.64 1.56
CA PHE A 83 -13.17 9.18 0.32
C PHE A 83 -14.70 9.28 0.37
N ALA A 84 -15.33 8.80 1.45
CA ALA A 84 -16.78 8.89 1.63
C ALA A 84 -17.26 10.36 1.65
N ALA A 85 -16.55 11.24 2.35
CA ALA A 85 -16.87 12.67 2.36
C ALA A 85 -16.76 13.30 0.96
N SER A 86 -15.76 12.89 0.15
CA SER A 86 -15.60 13.34 -1.22
C SER A 86 -16.77 12.91 -2.10
N LEU A 87 -17.21 11.66 -1.96
CA LEU A 87 -18.35 11.14 -2.74
C LEU A 87 -19.66 11.83 -2.34
N ALA A 88 -19.91 12.00 -1.04
CA ALA A 88 -21.13 12.62 -0.54
C ALA A 88 -21.28 14.09 -0.95
N LYS A 89 -20.18 14.84 -1.00
CA LYS A 89 -20.19 16.25 -1.41
C LYS A 89 -20.07 16.47 -2.93
N GLY A 90 -19.72 15.43 -3.68
CA GLY A 90 -19.41 15.55 -5.11
C GLY A 90 -18.08 16.25 -5.42
N GLU A 91 -17.32 16.65 -4.40
CA GLU A 91 -16.04 17.36 -4.50
C GLU A 91 -14.96 16.61 -3.74
N MET A 92 -13.73 16.62 -4.27
CA MET A 92 -12.62 15.99 -3.59
C MET A 92 -12.28 16.70 -2.28
N HIS A 93 -12.21 15.93 -1.20
CA HIS A 93 -11.83 16.44 0.11
C HIS A 93 -10.45 17.12 0.04
N PRO A 94 -10.19 18.24 0.77
CA PRO A 94 -8.91 18.94 0.75
C PRO A 94 -7.69 18.05 0.96
N LEU A 95 -7.77 17.08 1.88
CA LEU A 95 -6.70 16.12 2.14
C LEU A 95 -6.47 15.13 0.98
N ALA A 96 -7.44 14.93 0.09
CA ALA A 96 -7.31 14.04 -1.06
C ALA A 96 -6.75 14.74 -2.30
N LYS A 97 -6.72 16.07 -2.34
CA LYS A 97 -6.34 16.83 -3.55
C LYS A 97 -4.94 16.49 -4.06
N ALA A 98 -3.97 16.31 -3.17
CA ALA A 98 -2.61 15.94 -3.53
C ALA A 98 -2.53 14.53 -4.16
N PHE A 99 -3.46 13.64 -3.83
CA PHE A 99 -3.47 12.25 -4.26
C PHE A 99 -4.25 12.03 -5.57
N SER A 100 -4.44 13.08 -6.36
CA SER A 100 -5.07 13.02 -7.68
C SER A 100 -4.26 12.16 -8.65
N ILE A 101 -4.93 11.43 -9.54
CA ILE A 101 -4.31 10.67 -10.62
C ILE A 101 -3.60 11.58 -11.63
N GLU A 102 -4.03 12.82 -11.76
CA GLU A 102 -3.46 13.82 -12.68
C GLU A 102 -1.97 14.11 -12.40
N ARG A 103 -1.50 13.88 -11.16
CA ARG A 103 -0.10 14.07 -10.81
C ARG A 103 0.87 13.23 -11.64
N PHE A 104 0.41 12.10 -12.17
CA PHE A 104 1.22 11.25 -13.05
C PHE A 104 1.29 11.79 -14.48
N HIS A 105 0.31 12.57 -14.92
CA HIS A 105 0.29 13.18 -16.24
C HIS A 105 1.09 14.49 -16.28
N ASN A 106 1.03 15.27 -15.22
CA ASN A 106 1.69 16.59 -15.14
C ASN A 106 3.06 16.55 -14.43
N GLY A 107 3.49 15.38 -13.97
CA GLY A 107 4.77 15.20 -13.29
C GLY A 107 4.83 15.75 -11.85
N ALA A 108 3.70 16.16 -11.27
CA ALA A 108 3.62 16.65 -9.89
C ALA A 108 3.61 15.51 -8.88
N LEU A 109 4.61 14.62 -8.96
CA LEU A 109 4.75 13.49 -8.06
C LEU A 109 4.95 13.96 -6.62
N ILE A 110 4.45 13.17 -5.69
CA ILE A 110 4.62 13.44 -4.25
C ILE A 110 5.97 12.88 -3.83
N ASP A 111 6.82 13.72 -3.23
CA ASP A 111 8.08 13.30 -2.65
C ASP A 111 7.87 13.00 -1.17
N GLU A 112 7.61 11.75 -0.86
CA GLU A 112 7.46 11.27 0.51
C GLU A 112 8.68 10.48 0.93
N HIS A 113 9.62 11.15 1.58
CA HIS A 113 10.91 10.56 2.00
C HIS A 113 10.77 9.30 2.89
N GLY A 114 9.64 9.12 3.57
CA GLY A 114 9.37 7.95 4.42
C GLY A 114 8.81 6.73 3.68
N ALA A 115 8.20 6.91 2.52
CA ALA A 115 7.56 5.83 1.78
C ALA A 115 8.55 4.98 0.96
N ALA A 116 9.66 5.58 0.51
CA ALA A 116 10.67 4.94 -0.33
C ALA A 116 11.37 3.75 0.36
N GLY A 117 11.44 3.74 1.69
CA GLY A 117 12.04 2.64 2.45
C GLY A 117 11.23 1.35 2.53
N VAL A 118 9.98 1.37 2.08
CA VAL A 118 9.04 0.23 2.19
C VAL A 118 8.70 -0.38 0.83
N ALA A 119 9.09 0.24 -0.26
CA ALA A 119 8.78 -0.16 -1.63
C ALA A 119 9.88 -0.99 -2.32
N HIS A 120 10.95 -1.37 -1.61
CA HIS A 120 12.08 -2.14 -2.14
C HIS A 120 12.24 -3.48 -1.45
#